data_37ff4bf4041e36bec2eafbfb869193ad
#
_entry.id   37ff4bf4041e36bec2eafbfb869193ad
#
_cell.length_a   1.000
_cell.length_b   1.000
_cell.length_c   1.000
_cell.angle_alpha   90.00
_cell.angle_beta   90.00
_cell.angle_gamma   90.00
#
_symmetry.space_group_name_H-M   'P 1'
#
loop_
_entity.id
_entity.type
_entity.pdbx_description
1 polymer ?
#
loop_
_entity_poly.entity_id
_entity_poly.type
_entity_poly.pdbx_seq_one_letter_code
_entity_poly.pdbx_strand_id
1 'polypeptide(L)'
;MNKKLLCVCALSLLLTGCGNLATSNVADGETVTIDATEKLDPTVYLKDLDKNATVDYEIKDNELIISVTKGDKTENINIPVEVNEPKVSIDRHITVDKYVGYDLEQYIHEDEGVTHTINFDEDTGKLSVTFKKGEWTTTLEDDVTVLDSNPINNWPKVYTCCFSIEKGCNYLLTLNEDGTFKDQATDIEWSDTGRYTYDGSNSWFFDYNNSNDLNGTGNYEKITQDTGITSWGNQSYTTCTLNK
;
A
#
# COMPACT_ATOMS: atom_id res chain seq x y z
N MET A 1 0.27 14.05 38.03
CA MET A 1 1.40 13.18 37.66
C MET A 1 2.65 14.06 37.63
N ASN A 2 3.54 13.88 38.60
CA ASN A 2 4.67 14.77 38.84
C ASN A 2 5.83 14.48 37.90
N LYS A 3 6.12 15.43 37.00
CA LYS A 3 7.37 15.41 36.23
C LYS A 3 8.50 15.85 37.15
N LYS A 4 9.36 14.93 37.56
CA LYS A 4 10.61 15.25 38.24
C LYS A 4 11.61 15.70 37.17
N LEU A 5 11.85 17.01 37.17
CA LEU A 5 12.95 17.64 36.45
C LEU A 5 14.25 17.23 37.19
N LEU A 6 15.02 16.34 36.58
CA LEU A 6 16.36 16.02 37.10
C LEU A 6 17.34 17.03 36.52
N CYS A 7 17.65 18.03 37.31
CA CYS A 7 18.72 18.97 37.03
C CYS A 7 20.05 18.27 37.34
N VAL A 8 20.75 17.78 36.32
CA VAL A 8 22.12 17.28 36.46
C VAL A 8 23.04 18.49 36.38
N CYS A 9 23.42 19.00 37.51
CA CYS A 9 24.51 19.94 37.58
C CYS A 9 25.80 19.24 37.16
N ALA A 10 26.35 19.63 36.01
CA ALA A 10 27.70 19.25 35.62
C ALA A 10 28.69 19.82 36.62
N LEU A 11 29.20 18.96 37.49
CA LEU A 11 30.29 19.27 38.39
C LEU A 11 31.60 19.20 37.60
N SER A 12 32.06 20.35 37.11
CA SER A 12 33.39 20.46 36.50
C SER A 12 34.46 20.23 37.57
N LEU A 13 34.91 18.99 37.69
CA LEU A 13 36.12 18.65 38.45
C LEU A 13 37.35 19.13 37.65
N LEU A 14 37.95 20.23 38.09
CA LEU A 14 39.28 20.63 37.69
C LEU A 14 40.29 19.56 38.15
N LEU A 15 40.57 18.58 37.29
CA LEU A 15 41.75 17.73 37.42
C LEU A 15 42.89 18.36 36.60
N THR A 16 43.79 19.01 37.30
CA THR A 16 45.09 19.48 36.78
C THR A 16 45.89 18.28 36.30
N GLY A 17 46.14 18.19 34.99
CA GLY A 17 47.18 17.29 34.47
C GLY A 17 46.85 16.40 33.27
N CYS A 18 45.63 16.40 32.74
CA CYS A 18 45.36 15.79 31.43
C CYS A 18 44.67 16.84 30.56
N GLY A 19 45.31 17.25 29.47
CA GLY A 19 44.65 18.10 28.49
C GLY A 19 43.38 17.42 27.96
N ASN A 20 42.33 18.21 27.68
CA ASN A 20 41.12 17.75 27.02
C ASN A 20 41.51 17.18 25.66
N LEU A 21 40.82 16.12 25.20
CA LEU A 21 41.02 15.54 23.87
C LEU A 21 40.47 16.44 22.76
N ALA A 22 39.43 17.20 23.10
CA ALA A 22 38.83 18.24 22.27
C ALA A 22 37.94 19.15 23.14
N THR A 23 37.53 20.29 22.59
CA THR A 23 36.49 21.16 23.18
C THR A 23 35.46 21.50 22.11
N SER A 24 34.21 21.83 22.50
CA SER A 24 33.20 22.33 21.59
C SER A 24 33.61 23.66 20.98
N ASN A 25 33.39 23.88 19.70
CA ASN A 25 33.46 25.19 19.07
C ASN A 25 32.08 25.88 18.99
N VAL A 26 31.03 25.19 19.41
CA VAL A 26 29.66 25.73 19.53
C VAL A 26 29.54 26.47 20.85
N ALA A 27 28.97 27.67 20.86
CA ALA A 27 28.80 28.47 22.07
C ALA A 27 27.84 27.76 23.05
N ASP A 28 28.06 27.99 24.35
CA ASP A 28 27.21 27.42 25.39
C ASP A 28 25.76 27.87 25.23
N GLY A 29 24.84 26.90 25.15
CA GLY A 29 23.41 27.13 24.93
C GLY A 29 22.99 27.41 23.49
N GLU A 30 23.90 27.37 22.52
CA GLU A 30 23.57 27.44 21.10
C GLU A 30 23.07 26.09 20.59
N THR A 31 22.01 26.12 19.75
CA THR A 31 21.47 24.95 19.08
C THR A 31 21.95 24.93 17.61
N VAL A 32 22.47 23.82 17.18
CA VAL A 32 22.93 23.62 15.77
C VAL A 32 21.85 22.93 14.96
N THR A 33 21.63 23.42 13.76
CA THR A 33 20.75 22.72 12.79
C THR A 33 21.57 21.73 11.97
N ILE A 34 21.13 20.48 11.94
CA ILE A 34 21.74 19.39 11.16
C ILE A 34 20.77 19.03 10.04
N ASP A 35 21.26 19.00 8.80
CA ASP A 35 20.51 18.45 7.66
C ASP A 35 20.67 16.92 7.65
N ALA A 36 19.57 16.20 7.85
CA ALA A 36 19.56 14.74 7.88
C ALA A 36 19.95 14.11 6.54
N THR A 37 19.83 14.85 5.44
CA THR A 37 20.13 14.34 4.09
C THR A 37 21.62 14.35 3.76
N GLU A 38 22.43 15.06 4.54
CA GLU A 38 23.86 15.18 4.34
C GLU A 38 24.64 14.28 5.32
N LYS A 39 25.81 13.83 4.87
CA LYS A 39 26.70 13.11 5.77
C LYS A 39 27.28 14.07 6.81
N LEU A 40 26.96 13.81 8.09
CA LEU A 40 27.49 14.60 9.18
C LEU A 40 28.98 14.39 9.37
N ASP A 41 29.75 15.48 9.40
CA ASP A 41 31.13 15.50 9.90
C ASP A 41 31.17 16.11 11.30
N PRO A 42 31.28 15.30 12.37
CA PRO A 42 31.25 15.80 13.73
C PRO A 42 32.47 16.67 14.09
N THR A 43 33.56 16.57 13.31
CA THR A 43 34.80 17.30 13.61
C THR A 43 34.67 18.80 13.41
N VAL A 44 33.72 19.26 12.59
CA VAL A 44 33.46 20.70 12.37
C VAL A 44 32.97 21.39 13.63
N TYR A 45 32.43 20.65 14.58
CA TYR A 45 31.93 21.17 15.89
C TYR A 45 33.00 21.10 17.00
N LEU A 46 34.21 20.71 16.68
CA LEU A 46 35.30 20.56 17.63
C LEU A 46 36.41 21.57 17.36
N LYS A 47 37.03 22.04 18.43
CA LYS A 47 38.32 22.76 18.43
C LYS A 47 39.31 22.05 19.34
N ASP A 48 40.59 22.31 19.13
CA ASP A 48 41.68 21.72 19.90
C ASP A 48 41.69 20.18 19.88
N LEU A 49 41.18 19.58 18.79
CA LEU A 49 41.12 18.12 18.64
C LEU A 49 42.53 17.53 18.59
N ASP A 50 42.81 16.57 19.49
CA ASP A 50 44.06 15.85 19.48
C ASP A 50 44.21 15.03 18.16
N LYS A 51 45.27 15.25 17.42
CA LYS A 51 45.51 14.66 16.10
C LYS A 51 45.56 13.11 16.06
N ASN A 52 45.71 12.47 17.22
CA ASN A 52 45.74 11.03 17.36
C ASN A 52 44.48 10.45 18.00
N ALA A 53 43.46 11.29 18.22
CA ALA A 53 42.16 10.83 18.69
C ALA A 53 41.27 10.37 17.54
N THR A 54 40.43 9.43 17.82
CA THR A 54 39.26 9.04 16.95
C THR A 54 38.03 9.75 17.40
N VAL A 55 37.17 10.09 16.45
CA VAL A 55 35.89 10.77 16.69
C VAL A 55 34.76 9.88 16.19
N ASP A 56 33.78 9.64 17.05
CA ASP A 56 32.52 8.98 16.73
C ASP A 56 31.38 9.86 17.22
N TYR A 57 30.15 9.63 16.75
CA TYR A 57 29.01 10.42 17.16
C TYR A 57 27.70 9.62 17.14
N GLU A 58 26.76 10.08 17.93
CA GLU A 58 25.34 9.71 17.85
C GLU A 58 24.45 10.94 18.03
N ILE A 59 23.24 10.91 17.44
CA ILE A 59 22.21 11.91 17.69
C ILE A 59 21.12 11.23 18.52
N LYS A 60 20.87 11.77 19.71
CA LYS A 60 19.90 11.22 20.62
C LYS A 60 19.24 12.32 21.44
N ASP A 61 17.91 12.26 21.59
CA ASP A 61 17.13 13.19 22.43
C ASP A 61 17.40 14.67 22.11
N ASN A 62 17.58 15.02 20.82
CA ASN A 62 17.95 16.35 20.31
C ASN A 62 19.33 16.83 20.77
N GLU A 63 20.22 15.90 21.05
CA GLU A 63 21.63 16.18 21.32
C GLU A 63 22.52 15.42 20.32
N LEU A 64 23.52 16.10 19.76
CA LEU A 64 24.65 15.50 19.09
C LEU A 64 25.70 15.17 20.15
N ILE A 65 25.92 13.90 20.40
CA ILE A 65 26.89 13.39 21.34
C ILE A 65 28.15 12.99 20.56
N ILE A 66 29.22 13.76 20.69
CA ILE A 66 30.49 13.48 20.01
C ILE A 66 31.44 12.82 21.02
N SER A 67 31.85 11.59 20.72
CA SER A 67 32.78 10.80 21.51
C SER A 67 34.19 10.92 20.94
N VAL A 68 35.10 11.53 21.66
CA VAL A 68 36.52 11.67 21.29
C VAL A 68 37.34 10.71 22.10
N THR A 69 38.02 9.75 21.43
CA THR A 69 38.75 8.65 22.08
C THR A 69 40.24 8.65 21.71
N LYS A 70 41.08 8.52 22.70
CA LYS A 70 42.54 8.33 22.54
C LYS A 70 43.08 7.33 23.57
N GLY A 71 43.52 6.18 23.11
CA GLY A 71 43.90 5.05 23.99
C GLY A 71 42.71 4.62 24.83
N ASP A 72 42.85 4.57 26.12
CA ASP A 72 41.78 4.19 27.09
C ASP A 72 40.93 5.35 27.56
N LYS A 73 41.16 6.59 27.08
CA LYS A 73 40.45 7.79 27.48
C LYS A 73 39.41 8.13 26.42
N THR A 74 38.14 8.30 26.86
CA THR A 74 37.06 8.82 26.05
C THR A 74 36.43 10.05 26.74
N GLU A 75 36.18 11.09 25.96
CA GLU A 75 35.46 12.30 26.38
C GLU A 75 34.24 12.50 25.48
N ASN A 76 33.09 12.85 26.06
CA ASN A 76 31.88 13.16 25.35
C ASN A 76 31.61 14.66 25.38
N ILE A 77 31.26 15.20 24.21
CA ILE A 77 30.87 16.58 24.00
C ILE A 77 29.44 16.57 23.51
N ASN A 78 28.53 17.16 24.26
CA ASN A 78 27.10 17.20 23.95
C ASN A 78 26.74 18.60 23.42
N ILE A 79 26.08 18.64 22.27
CA ILE A 79 25.69 19.85 21.57
C ILE A 79 24.17 19.74 21.27
N PRO A 80 23.35 20.70 21.73
CA PRO A 80 21.94 20.77 21.39
C PRO A 80 21.77 20.87 19.89
N VAL A 81 20.90 20.01 19.27
CA VAL A 81 20.67 20.01 17.83
C VAL A 81 19.19 20.02 17.49
N GLU A 82 18.87 20.63 16.35
CA GLU A 82 17.63 20.48 15.63
C GLU A 82 17.93 19.76 14.32
N VAL A 83 17.33 18.58 14.13
CA VAL A 83 17.53 17.79 12.90
C VAL A 83 16.46 18.19 11.89
N ASN A 84 16.89 18.69 10.75
CA ASN A 84 16.02 19.03 9.63
C ASN A 84 15.86 17.81 8.73
N GLU A 85 14.70 17.18 8.81
CA GLU A 85 14.34 16.01 7.99
C GLU A 85 13.36 16.39 6.89
N PRO A 86 13.43 15.73 5.72
CA PRO A 86 12.40 15.87 4.69
C PRO A 86 11.01 15.48 5.22
N LYS A 87 10.00 16.20 4.75
CA LYS A 87 8.61 15.86 5.09
C LYS A 87 8.09 14.84 4.10
N VAL A 88 7.57 13.75 4.65
CA VAL A 88 6.94 12.67 3.89
C VAL A 88 5.69 12.19 4.60
N SER A 89 4.71 11.71 3.84
CA SER A 89 3.51 11.12 4.41
C SER A 89 2.86 10.13 3.44
N ILE A 90 2.05 9.26 3.98
CA ILE A 90 1.12 8.40 3.26
C ILE A 90 -0.28 8.81 3.71
N ASP A 91 -1.24 8.86 2.78
CA ASP A 91 -2.64 9.10 3.13
C ASP A 91 -3.17 7.98 4.02
N ARG A 92 -4.12 8.34 4.89
CA ARG A 92 -4.76 7.37 5.78
C ARG A 92 -6.04 6.83 5.15
N HIS A 93 -6.40 5.60 5.53
CA HIS A 93 -7.64 4.95 5.09
C HIS A 93 -7.69 4.72 3.56
N ILE A 94 -6.58 4.32 2.99
CA ILE A 94 -6.49 3.98 1.58
C ILE A 94 -7.39 2.78 1.29
N THR A 95 -8.20 2.88 0.24
CA THR A 95 -9.00 1.78 -0.28
C THR A 95 -8.68 1.60 -1.75
N VAL A 96 -8.32 0.39 -2.13
CA VAL A 96 -8.00 0.01 -3.51
C VAL A 96 -8.89 -1.15 -3.94
N ASP A 97 -9.09 -1.28 -5.25
CA ASP A 97 -9.86 -2.38 -5.81
C ASP A 97 -9.01 -3.09 -6.88
N LYS A 98 -8.63 -4.33 -6.59
CA LYS A 98 -7.75 -5.11 -7.47
C LYS A 98 -8.39 -5.46 -8.81
N TYR A 99 -9.72 -5.51 -8.90
CA TYR A 99 -10.42 -5.76 -10.15
C TYR A 99 -10.40 -4.56 -11.10
N VAL A 100 -10.59 -3.35 -10.55
CA VAL A 100 -10.55 -2.10 -11.33
C VAL A 100 -9.11 -1.68 -11.65
N GLY A 101 -8.17 -2.11 -10.83
CA GLY A 101 -6.80 -1.63 -10.84
C GLY A 101 -6.62 -0.39 -9.97
N TYR A 102 -5.41 -0.14 -9.52
CA TYR A 102 -5.10 0.99 -8.66
C TYR A 102 -3.68 1.52 -8.90
N ASP A 103 -3.49 2.77 -8.51
CA ASP A 103 -2.20 3.45 -8.48
C ASP A 103 -1.95 3.94 -7.05
N LEU A 104 -0.94 3.40 -6.38
CA LEU A 104 -0.60 3.77 -5.00
C LEU A 104 0.20 5.08 -4.93
N GLU A 105 0.84 5.50 -6.02
CA GLU A 105 1.62 6.73 -6.09
C GLU A 105 0.80 7.97 -5.69
N GLN A 106 -0.49 7.99 -6.03
CA GLN A 106 -1.38 9.11 -5.72
C GLN A 106 -1.61 9.37 -4.22
N TYR A 107 -1.28 8.40 -3.35
CA TYR A 107 -1.44 8.48 -1.90
C TYR A 107 -0.15 8.81 -1.16
N ILE A 108 0.95 9.04 -1.89
CA ILE A 108 2.28 9.28 -1.34
C ILE A 108 2.64 10.74 -1.56
N HIS A 109 3.10 11.39 -0.48
CA HIS A 109 3.49 12.80 -0.50
C HIS A 109 4.89 12.94 0.04
N GLU A 110 5.72 13.70 -0.67
CA GLU A 110 7.13 13.88 -0.34
C GLU A 110 7.66 15.26 -0.76
N ASP A 111 8.68 15.72 -0.05
CA ASP A 111 9.40 16.94 -0.42
C ASP A 111 10.22 16.73 -1.70
N GLU A 112 10.55 17.83 -2.37
CA GLU A 112 11.36 17.81 -3.58
C GLU A 112 12.71 17.11 -3.38
N GLY A 113 13.03 16.21 -4.31
CA GLY A 113 14.28 15.45 -4.33
C GLY A 113 14.31 14.26 -3.38
N VAL A 114 13.23 13.94 -2.68
CA VAL A 114 13.03 12.64 -2.05
C VAL A 114 12.67 11.62 -3.12
N THR A 115 13.11 10.40 -2.96
CA THR A 115 12.70 9.25 -3.77
C THR A 115 12.07 8.22 -2.85
N HIS A 116 11.16 7.42 -3.37
CA HIS A 116 10.55 6.36 -2.57
C HIS A 116 10.51 5.01 -3.28
N THR A 117 10.22 3.99 -2.51
CA THR A 117 9.97 2.61 -2.97
C THR A 117 8.76 2.07 -2.25
N ILE A 118 7.76 1.60 -3.01
CA ILE A 118 6.54 1.01 -2.51
C ILE A 118 6.71 -0.50 -2.42
N ASN A 119 6.32 -1.06 -1.29
CA ASN A 119 6.13 -2.49 -1.09
C ASN A 119 4.70 -2.70 -0.58
N PHE A 120 3.87 -3.35 -1.38
CA PHE A 120 2.47 -3.60 -1.07
C PHE A 120 2.13 -5.07 -1.22
N ASP A 121 1.52 -5.63 -0.19
CA ASP A 121 1.01 -6.99 -0.16
C ASP A 121 -0.53 -6.94 -0.29
N GLU A 122 -1.04 -7.29 -1.47
CA GLU A 122 -2.48 -7.28 -1.77
C GLU A 122 -3.29 -8.26 -0.93
N ASP A 123 -2.68 -9.37 -0.49
CA ASP A 123 -3.39 -10.41 0.26
C ASP A 123 -3.62 -9.99 1.71
N THR A 124 -2.68 -9.24 2.27
CA THR A 124 -2.74 -8.77 3.66
C THR A 124 -3.14 -7.31 3.78
N GLY A 125 -3.13 -6.55 2.69
CA GLY A 125 -3.37 -5.11 2.68
C GLY A 125 -2.25 -4.29 3.32
N LYS A 126 -1.06 -4.86 3.53
CA LYS A 126 0.06 -4.16 4.15
C LYS A 126 0.81 -3.32 3.13
N LEU A 127 0.88 -2.02 3.38
CA LEU A 127 1.65 -1.05 2.60
C LEU A 127 2.86 -0.60 3.41
N SER A 128 4.03 -0.63 2.80
CA SER A 128 5.27 -0.09 3.34
C SER A 128 5.95 0.77 2.29
N VAL A 129 6.22 2.03 2.61
CA VAL A 129 6.87 2.98 1.71
C VAL A 129 8.18 3.44 2.34
N THR A 130 9.29 3.15 1.67
CA THR A 130 10.62 3.59 2.10
C THR A 130 11.02 4.83 1.32
N PHE A 131 11.25 5.94 2.01
CA PHE A 131 11.69 7.22 1.46
C PHE A 131 13.18 7.39 1.65
N LYS A 132 13.83 8.04 0.67
CA LYS A 132 15.28 8.29 0.71
C LYS A 132 15.64 9.63 0.09
N LYS A 133 16.56 10.36 0.78
CA LYS A 133 17.23 11.56 0.23
C LYS A 133 18.63 11.66 0.83
N GLY A 134 19.66 11.54 -0.01
CA GLY A 134 21.04 11.49 0.46
C GLY A 134 21.27 10.36 1.46
N GLU A 135 21.73 10.70 2.66
CA GLU A 135 21.97 9.75 3.76
C GLU A 135 20.68 9.45 4.57
N TRP A 136 19.66 10.29 4.45
CA TRP A 136 18.41 10.10 5.18
C TRP A 136 17.55 9.02 4.55
N THR A 137 16.99 8.17 5.40
CA THR A 137 16.05 7.12 5.01
C THR A 137 15.02 6.95 6.12
N THR A 138 13.75 6.86 5.74
CA THR A 138 12.66 6.51 6.66
C THR A 138 11.69 5.57 5.98
N THR A 139 10.95 4.79 6.77
CA THR A 139 9.91 3.89 6.27
C THR A 139 8.62 4.18 7.02
N LEU A 140 7.55 4.39 6.26
CA LEU A 140 6.19 4.52 6.78
C LEU A 140 5.40 3.26 6.41
N GLU A 141 4.53 2.83 7.32
CA GLU A 141 3.66 1.66 7.13
C GLU A 141 2.21 2.08 7.37
N ASP A 142 1.29 1.52 6.57
CA ASP A 142 -0.16 1.68 6.76
C ASP A 142 -0.89 0.42 6.29
N ASP A 143 -2.16 0.32 6.69
CA ASP A 143 -3.07 -0.73 6.27
C ASP A 143 -4.00 -0.20 5.17
N VAL A 144 -4.00 -0.89 4.03
CA VAL A 144 -4.84 -0.60 2.87
C VAL A 144 -6.01 -1.57 2.85
N THR A 145 -7.23 -1.03 2.70
CA THR A 145 -8.41 -1.87 2.46
C THR A 145 -8.41 -2.32 1.00
N VAL A 146 -8.25 -3.61 0.78
CA VAL A 146 -8.29 -4.20 -0.57
C VAL A 146 -9.68 -4.72 -0.85
N LEU A 147 -10.33 -4.14 -1.86
CA LEU A 147 -11.59 -4.63 -2.39
C LEU A 147 -11.31 -5.55 -3.57
N ASP A 148 -12.19 -6.50 -3.77
CA ASP A 148 -12.28 -7.28 -4.99
C ASP A 148 -13.72 -7.17 -5.50
N SER A 149 -13.95 -6.13 -6.31
CA SER A 149 -15.26 -5.91 -6.94
C SER A 149 -15.48 -6.79 -8.16
N ASN A 150 -14.54 -7.71 -8.43
CA ASN A 150 -14.66 -8.63 -9.54
C ASN A 150 -16.01 -9.35 -9.46
N PRO A 151 -16.89 -9.13 -10.42
CA PRO A 151 -18.21 -9.74 -10.42
C PRO A 151 -18.14 -11.29 -10.46
N ILE A 152 -16.98 -11.88 -10.80
CA ILE A 152 -16.78 -13.34 -10.74
C ILE A 152 -16.87 -13.86 -9.31
N ASN A 153 -16.41 -13.10 -8.32
CA ASN A 153 -16.29 -13.57 -6.93
C ASN A 153 -17.59 -13.44 -6.13
N ASN A 154 -18.60 -12.75 -6.68
CA ASN A 154 -19.91 -12.60 -6.03
C ASN A 154 -20.91 -13.63 -6.61
N TRP A 155 -21.00 -14.78 -6.03
CA TRP A 155 -21.96 -15.81 -6.44
C TRP A 155 -23.23 -15.80 -5.58
N PRO A 156 -24.39 -16.20 -6.14
CA PRO A 156 -24.65 -16.49 -7.55
C PRO A 156 -24.70 -15.22 -8.42
N LYS A 157 -24.33 -15.35 -9.72
CA LYS A 157 -24.49 -14.28 -10.71
C LYS A 157 -25.89 -14.33 -11.26
N VAL A 158 -26.63 -13.24 -11.15
CA VAL A 158 -27.99 -13.15 -11.70
C VAL A 158 -28.02 -12.14 -12.83
N TYR A 159 -28.37 -12.61 -14.01
CA TYR A 159 -28.50 -11.79 -15.22
C TYR A 159 -29.94 -11.61 -15.60
N THR A 160 -30.31 -10.42 -16.03
CA THR A 160 -31.56 -10.18 -16.74
C THR A 160 -31.33 -10.36 -18.23
N CYS A 161 -32.03 -11.29 -18.84
CA CYS A 161 -31.86 -11.67 -20.24
C CYS A 161 -33.06 -11.22 -21.09
N CYS A 162 -32.74 -10.76 -22.31
CA CYS A 162 -33.70 -10.27 -23.28
C CYS A 162 -33.68 -11.16 -24.54
N PHE A 163 -34.82 -11.54 -25.05
CA PHE A 163 -34.93 -12.16 -26.40
C PHE A 163 -34.88 -11.11 -27.50
N SER A 164 -34.33 -11.49 -28.65
CA SER A 164 -34.14 -10.61 -29.79
C SER A 164 -35.43 -10.16 -30.50
N ILE A 165 -36.51 -10.81 -30.25
CA ILE A 165 -37.75 -10.61 -31.02
C ILE A 165 -38.93 -10.44 -30.06
N GLU A 166 -39.40 -9.21 -29.90
CA GLU A 166 -40.72 -8.79 -29.44
C GLU A 166 -41.12 -9.01 -27.98
N LYS A 167 -40.40 -9.73 -27.14
CA LYS A 167 -40.94 -10.18 -25.84
C LYS A 167 -40.32 -9.54 -24.57
N GLY A 168 -39.46 -8.57 -24.71
CA GLY A 168 -38.87 -7.90 -23.52
C GLY A 168 -37.80 -8.70 -22.79
N CYS A 169 -37.34 -8.18 -21.65
CA CYS A 169 -36.28 -8.75 -20.81
C CYS A 169 -36.90 -9.48 -19.61
N ASN A 170 -37.57 -10.60 -19.88
CA ASN A 170 -38.41 -11.32 -18.91
C ASN A 170 -37.78 -12.64 -18.45
N TYR A 171 -36.43 -12.78 -18.55
CA TYR A 171 -35.74 -13.99 -18.14
C TYR A 171 -34.61 -13.65 -17.17
N LEU A 172 -34.42 -14.56 -16.21
CA LEU A 172 -33.33 -14.50 -15.26
C LEU A 172 -32.44 -15.71 -15.44
N LEU A 173 -31.18 -15.48 -15.82
CA LEU A 173 -30.15 -16.50 -15.87
C LEU A 173 -29.32 -16.40 -14.60
N THR A 174 -29.36 -17.42 -13.76
CA THR A 174 -28.59 -17.50 -12.51
C THR A 174 -27.46 -18.49 -12.68
N LEU A 175 -26.22 -18.01 -12.60
CA LEU A 175 -25.01 -18.85 -12.60
C LEU A 175 -24.55 -19.06 -11.17
N ASN A 176 -24.25 -20.32 -10.81
CA ASN A 176 -23.72 -20.69 -9.52
C ASN A 176 -22.21 -20.97 -9.61
N GLU A 177 -21.48 -20.80 -8.52
CA GLU A 177 -20.04 -21.03 -8.43
C GLU A 177 -19.62 -22.47 -8.81
N ASP A 178 -20.50 -23.45 -8.58
CA ASP A 178 -20.25 -24.88 -8.88
C ASP A 178 -20.40 -25.25 -10.37
N GLY A 179 -20.55 -24.26 -11.25
CA GLY A 179 -20.73 -24.46 -12.68
C GLY A 179 -22.14 -24.88 -13.09
N THR A 180 -23.11 -24.84 -12.18
CA THR A 180 -24.52 -25.04 -12.51
C THR A 180 -25.21 -23.71 -12.82
N PHE A 181 -26.30 -23.76 -13.57
CA PHE A 181 -27.14 -22.59 -13.81
C PHE A 181 -28.62 -22.93 -13.72
N LYS A 182 -29.41 -21.88 -13.50
CA LYS A 182 -30.87 -21.89 -13.64
C LYS A 182 -31.27 -20.74 -14.55
N ASP A 183 -32.07 -21.07 -15.57
CA ASP A 183 -32.70 -20.11 -16.44
C ASP A 183 -34.21 -20.16 -16.19
N GLN A 184 -34.85 -19.01 -16.01
CA GLN A 184 -36.28 -18.93 -15.68
C GLN A 184 -36.92 -17.70 -16.28
N ALA A 185 -38.16 -17.89 -16.77
CA ALA A 185 -39.01 -16.76 -17.15
C ALA A 185 -39.59 -16.09 -15.88
N THR A 186 -39.84 -14.76 -15.96
CA THR A 186 -40.39 -14.00 -14.86
C THR A 186 -41.91 -13.76 -15.01
N ASP A 187 -42.46 -13.97 -16.20
CA ASP A 187 -43.82 -13.70 -16.60
C ASP A 187 -44.65 -14.98 -16.90
N ILE A 188 -44.03 -16.09 -16.99
CA ILE A 188 -44.67 -17.42 -17.18
C ILE A 188 -44.00 -18.44 -16.27
N GLU A 189 -44.72 -19.56 -16.01
CA GLU A 189 -44.15 -20.66 -15.23
C GLU A 189 -43.27 -21.55 -16.12
N TRP A 190 -42.04 -21.10 -16.36
CA TRP A 190 -41.00 -21.83 -17.08
C TRP A 190 -39.66 -21.70 -16.42
N SER A 191 -38.94 -22.79 -16.31
CA SER A 191 -37.53 -22.79 -15.93
C SER A 191 -36.79 -24.02 -16.49
N ASP A 192 -35.51 -23.86 -16.73
CA ASP A 192 -34.58 -24.93 -17.07
C ASP A 192 -33.31 -24.79 -16.25
N THR A 193 -32.51 -25.84 -16.16
CA THR A 193 -31.25 -25.90 -15.43
C THR A 193 -30.23 -26.63 -16.28
N GLY A 194 -28.97 -26.46 -15.95
CA GLY A 194 -27.87 -27.13 -16.63
C GLY A 194 -26.51 -26.80 -16.04
N ARG A 195 -25.50 -27.01 -16.87
CA ARG A 195 -24.12 -26.67 -16.55
C ARG A 195 -23.58 -25.64 -17.52
N TYR A 196 -22.63 -24.84 -17.06
CA TYR A 196 -21.92 -23.91 -17.92
C TYR A 196 -20.42 -24.03 -17.73
N THR A 197 -19.68 -23.66 -18.76
CA THR A 197 -18.24 -23.46 -18.73
C THR A 197 -17.89 -22.12 -19.37
N TYR A 198 -16.75 -21.57 -18.97
CA TYR A 198 -16.22 -20.32 -19.50
C TYR A 198 -14.78 -20.56 -19.96
N ASP A 199 -14.42 -20.14 -21.17
CA ASP A 199 -13.11 -20.41 -21.75
C ASP A 199 -12.00 -19.48 -21.27
N GLY A 200 -12.33 -18.55 -20.35
CA GLY A 200 -11.37 -17.58 -19.81
C GLY A 200 -11.13 -16.35 -20.71
N SER A 201 -11.70 -16.34 -21.91
CA SER A 201 -11.58 -15.22 -22.84
C SER A 201 -12.88 -14.45 -23.00
N ASN A 202 -13.82 -14.97 -23.78
CA ASN A 202 -15.10 -14.33 -23.99
C ASN A 202 -16.24 -15.32 -24.30
N SER A 203 -16.00 -16.60 -24.19
CA SER A 203 -17.00 -17.59 -24.59
C SER A 203 -17.57 -18.36 -23.42
N TRP A 204 -18.88 -18.41 -23.36
CA TRP A 204 -19.65 -19.21 -22.45
C TRP A 204 -20.28 -20.35 -23.17
N PHE A 205 -20.29 -21.53 -22.57
CA PHE A 205 -20.90 -22.75 -23.10
C PHE A 205 -21.91 -23.23 -22.08
N PHE A 206 -23.18 -23.31 -22.53
CA PHE A 206 -24.29 -23.71 -21.67
C PHE A 206 -24.83 -25.07 -22.16
N ASP A 207 -24.83 -26.06 -21.29
CA ASP A 207 -25.40 -27.38 -21.49
C ASP A 207 -26.69 -27.49 -20.69
N TYR A 208 -27.81 -27.32 -21.34
CA TYR A 208 -29.14 -27.39 -20.73
C TYR A 208 -29.59 -28.85 -20.58
N ASN A 209 -30.17 -29.18 -19.42
CA ASN A 209 -30.63 -30.54 -19.16
C ASN A 209 -31.69 -31.03 -20.14
N ASN A 210 -32.46 -30.09 -20.69
CA ASN A 210 -33.60 -30.40 -21.59
C ASN A 210 -33.45 -29.80 -23.00
N SER A 211 -32.28 -29.27 -23.36
CA SER A 211 -32.05 -28.56 -24.62
C SER A 211 -30.67 -28.88 -25.19
N ASN A 212 -30.47 -28.51 -26.45
CA ASN A 212 -29.15 -28.56 -27.07
C ASN A 212 -28.22 -27.50 -26.51
N ASP A 213 -26.92 -27.72 -26.66
CA ASP A 213 -25.87 -26.77 -26.28
C ASP A 213 -26.12 -25.37 -26.85
N LEU A 214 -26.01 -24.36 -25.99
CA LEU A 214 -26.06 -22.97 -26.39
C LEU A 214 -24.70 -22.32 -26.11
N ASN A 215 -24.20 -21.57 -27.08
CA ASN A 215 -22.99 -20.80 -26.94
C ASN A 215 -23.35 -19.37 -26.57
N GLY A 216 -22.55 -18.78 -25.70
CA GLY A 216 -22.64 -17.37 -25.36
C GLY A 216 -21.27 -16.69 -25.45
N THR A 217 -21.26 -15.42 -25.80
CA THR A 217 -20.06 -14.60 -25.83
C THR A 217 -20.27 -13.37 -24.93
N GLY A 218 -19.21 -12.87 -24.34
CA GLY A 218 -19.30 -11.66 -23.52
C GLY A 218 -18.30 -11.66 -22.37
N ASN A 219 -18.31 -10.58 -21.62
CA ASN A 219 -17.62 -10.47 -20.35
C ASN A 219 -18.59 -10.76 -19.19
N TYR A 220 -18.10 -10.70 -17.95
CA TYR A 220 -18.92 -10.98 -16.77
C TYR A 220 -20.09 -10.00 -16.55
N GLU A 221 -20.07 -8.83 -17.16
CA GLU A 221 -21.16 -7.85 -17.06
C GLU A 221 -22.26 -8.09 -18.08
N LYS A 222 -21.90 -8.71 -19.22
CA LYS A 222 -22.81 -8.90 -20.34
C LYS A 222 -22.52 -10.20 -21.07
N ILE A 223 -23.52 -11.08 -21.13
CA ILE A 223 -23.52 -12.33 -21.89
C ILE A 223 -24.38 -12.13 -23.14
N THR A 224 -23.81 -12.48 -24.29
CA THR A 224 -24.57 -12.59 -25.54
C THR A 224 -24.56 -14.06 -25.96
N GLN A 225 -25.71 -14.66 -26.06
CA GLN A 225 -25.85 -16.05 -26.54
C GLN A 225 -26.00 -16.09 -28.07
N ASP A 226 -25.25 -16.96 -28.70
CA ASP A 226 -25.50 -17.31 -30.08
C ASP A 226 -26.67 -18.31 -30.19
N THR A 227 -27.36 -18.27 -31.32
CA THR A 227 -28.52 -19.11 -31.55
C THR A 227 -28.15 -20.61 -31.57
N GLY A 228 -28.54 -21.31 -30.51
CA GLY A 228 -28.65 -22.74 -30.53
C GLY A 228 -30.07 -23.16 -31.03
N ILE A 229 -30.19 -24.37 -31.59
CA ILE A 229 -31.50 -24.97 -31.88
C ILE A 229 -32.04 -25.56 -30.59
N THR A 230 -32.99 -24.87 -29.94
CA THR A 230 -33.71 -25.45 -28.81
C THR A 230 -34.87 -26.30 -29.34
N SER A 231 -35.43 -27.19 -28.52
CA SER A 231 -36.65 -27.95 -28.84
C SER A 231 -37.88 -27.06 -29.11
N TRP A 232 -37.78 -25.75 -28.83
CA TRP A 232 -38.81 -24.73 -29.02
C TRP A 232 -38.61 -23.85 -30.26
N GLY A 233 -37.64 -24.16 -31.10
CA GLY A 233 -37.28 -23.38 -32.27
C GLY A 233 -36.10 -22.43 -32.01
N ASN A 234 -35.68 -21.68 -33.04
CA ASN A 234 -34.54 -20.76 -33.00
C ASN A 234 -34.85 -19.54 -32.08
N GLN A 235 -34.83 -19.74 -30.78
CA GLN A 235 -34.97 -18.67 -29.82
C GLN A 235 -33.69 -18.58 -29.00
N SER A 236 -33.05 -17.42 -29.01
CA SER A 236 -31.86 -17.14 -28.24
C SER A 236 -31.98 -15.79 -27.55
N TYR A 237 -31.33 -15.67 -26.40
CA TYR A 237 -31.13 -14.35 -25.80
C TYR A 237 -30.18 -13.54 -26.66
N THR A 238 -30.56 -12.29 -26.93
CA THR A 238 -29.64 -11.35 -27.57
C THR A 238 -28.66 -10.76 -26.61
N THR A 239 -29.06 -10.59 -25.38
CA THR A 239 -28.24 -9.97 -24.34
C THR A 239 -28.72 -10.34 -22.95
N CYS A 240 -27.77 -10.75 -22.09
CA CYS A 240 -27.99 -10.89 -20.66
C CYS A 240 -27.09 -9.88 -19.95
N THR A 241 -27.65 -9.04 -19.09
CA THR A 241 -26.91 -8.02 -18.34
C THR A 241 -26.92 -8.39 -16.86
N LEU A 242 -25.76 -8.33 -16.20
CA LEU A 242 -25.60 -8.64 -14.77
C LEU A 242 -26.43 -7.66 -13.94
N ASN A 243 -27.22 -8.19 -13.02
CA ASN A 243 -27.94 -7.41 -12.02
C ASN A 243 -26.95 -6.97 -10.94
N LYS A 244 -26.87 -5.65 -10.71
CA LYS A 244 -26.00 -5.05 -9.66
C LYS A 244 -26.67 -5.11 -8.31
#